data_8736adf740db28d3415265610d23a9c9
#
_entry.id   8736adf740db28d3415265610d23a9c9
#
_cell.length_a   1.000
_cell.length_b   1.000
_cell.length_c   1.000
_cell.angle_alpha   90.00
_cell.angle_beta   90.00
_cell.angle_gamma   90.00
#
_symmetry.space_group_name_H-M   'P 1'
#
loop_
_entity.id
_entity.type
_entity.pdbx_description
1 polymer ?
#
loop_
_entity_poly.entity_id
_entity_poly.type
_entity_poly.pdbx_seq_one_letter_code
_entity_poly.pdbx_strand_id
1 'polypeptide(L)'
;MTQTLQAVSQKIALSHLDWLEAEAIHIMREVAGQCANPVLLFSGGKDSICMLRLAEKAFRPGKLPFPLLHIDTGHNYKEVVAFRDKRAAELGERLIVRSVEDSMARGTVVLKHEGESRNKHQSVTLLEAIEEFGFDACIGGARRDEEKARAKERIMSFRDE
;
A
#
# COMPACT_ATOMS: atom_id res chain seq x y z
N MET A 1 -49.39 6.76 -18.22
CA MET A 1 -47.94 6.76 -18.54
C MET A 1 -47.08 7.67 -17.64
N THR A 2 -47.58 8.21 -16.58
CA THR A 2 -46.89 9.22 -15.73
C THR A 2 -46.38 8.68 -14.39
N GLN A 3 -46.64 7.41 -14.06
CA GLN A 3 -46.20 6.81 -12.77
C GLN A 3 -44.84 6.05 -12.83
N THR A 4 -44.31 5.81 -14.02
CA THR A 4 -43.09 5.00 -14.18
C THR A 4 -41.80 5.81 -14.09
N LEU A 5 -41.87 7.13 -14.15
CA LEU A 5 -40.70 8.02 -14.10
C LEU A 5 -40.36 8.55 -12.69
N GLN A 6 -41.26 8.37 -11.72
CA GLN A 6 -40.99 8.80 -10.33
C GLN A 6 -40.24 7.75 -9.48
N ALA A 7 -40.13 6.52 -9.95
CA ALA A 7 -39.44 5.44 -9.21
C ALA A 7 -37.90 5.41 -9.37
N VAL A 8 -37.32 6.25 -10.22
CA VAL A 8 -35.89 6.21 -10.56
C VAL A 8 -35.05 7.24 -9.78
N SER A 9 -35.69 8.07 -8.98
CA SER A 9 -34.98 9.10 -8.19
C SER A 9 -34.92 8.81 -6.68
N GLN A 10 -34.80 7.54 -6.27
CA GLN A 10 -34.24 7.29 -4.96
C GLN A 10 -32.74 7.55 -5.08
N LYS A 11 -32.30 8.75 -4.67
CA LYS A 11 -30.91 9.04 -4.42
C LYS A 11 -30.42 7.95 -3.45
N ILE A 12 -29.61 7.02 -3.94
CA ILE A 12 -28.86 6.08 -3.09
C ILE A 12 -27.95 6.97 -2.26
N ALA A 13 -28.32 7.23 -1.01
CA ALA A 13 -27.49 7.97 -0.09
C ALA A 13 -26.36 7.02 0.34
N LEU A 14 -25.17 7.25 -0.21
CA LEU A 14 -23.97 6.53 0.20
C LEU A 14 -23.65 6.87 1.65
N SER A 15 -23.28 5.87 2.45
CA SER A 15 -22.73 6.10 3.79
C SER A 15 -21.37 6.80 3.69
N HIS A 16 -20.91 7.37 4.80
CA HIS A 16 -19.56 7.97 4.84
C HIS A 16 -18.46 6.98 4.47
N LEU A 17 -18.57 5.72 4.89
CA LEU A 17 -17.62 4.67 4.53
C LEU A 17 -17.67 4.33 3.03
N ASP A 18 -18.85 4.30 2.42
CA ASP A 18 -18.97 4.08 0.98
C ASP A 18 -18.30 5.20 0.18
N TRP A 19 -18.39 6.45 0.65
CA TRP A 19 -17.69 7.58 0.05
C TRP A 19 -16.18 7.43 0.15
N LEU A 20 -15.66 7.08 1.33
CA LEU A 20 -14.22 6.86 1.53
C LEU A 20 -13.70 5.70 0.69
N GLU A 21 -14.46 4.61 0.59
CA GLU A 21 -14.11 3.49 -0.26
C GLU A 21 -14.07 3.89 -1.74
N ALA A 22 -15.10 4.61 -2.21
CA ALA A 22 -15.17 5.08 -3.59
C ALA A 22 -14.02 6.02 -3.94
N GLU A 23 -13.67 6.94 -3.04
CA GLU A 23 -12.52 7.84 -3.19
C GLU A 23 -11.20 7.07 -3.26
N ALA A 24 -10.97 6.12 -2.35
CA ALA A 24 -9.75 5.32 -2.33
C ALA A 24 -9.60 4.46 -3.61
N ILE A 25 -10.69 3.87 -4.10
CA ILE A 25 -10.71 3.13 -5.37
C ILE A 25 -10.36 4.06 -6.53
N HIS A 26 -10.92 5.28 -6.55
CA HIS A 26 -10.62 6.28 -7.57
C HIS A 26 -9.14 6.65 -7.55
N ILE A 27 -8.57 6.96 -6.38
CA ILE A 27 -7.16 7.29 -6.21
C ILE A 27 -6.25 6.18 -6.75
N MET A 28 -6.53 4.91 -6.42
CA MET A 28 -5.74 3.79 -6.92
C MET A 28 -5.77 3.66 -8.44
N ARG A 29 -6.93 3.89 -9.06
CA ARG A 29 -7.08 3.88 -10.52
C ARG A 29 -6.35 5.04 -11.18
N GLU A 30 -6.39 6.23 -10.56
CA GLU A 30 -5.63 7.41 -11.02
C GLU A 30 -4.12 7.14 -10.99
N VAL A 31 -3.59 6.60 -9.88
CA VAL A 31 -2.18 6.25 -9.78
C VAL A 31 -1.79 5.23 -10.84
N ALA A 32 -2.58 4.17 -11.03
CA ALA A 32 -2.32 3.17 -12.04
C ALA A 32 -2.39 3.71 -13.49
N GLY A 33 -3.18 4.75 -13.72
CA GLY A 33 -3.31 5.38 -15.03
C GLY A 33 -2.27 6.44 -15.34
N GLN A 34 -1.71 7.09 -14.31
CA GLN A 34 -0.79 8.22 -14.48
C GLN A 34 0.67 7.85 -14.22
N CYS A 35 0.94 6.82 -13.42
CA CYS A 35 2.30 6.37 -13.11
C CYS A 35 2.67 5.16 -13.97
N ALA A 36 3.92 5.12 -14.42
CA ALA A 36 4.39 4.06 -15.30
C ALA A 36 4.70 2.76 -14.55
N ASN A 37 5.14 2.86 -13.30
CA ASN A 37 5.59 1.71 -12.50
C ASN A 37 5.27 1.88 -11.00
N PRO A 38 3.98 1.93 -10.62
CA PRO A 38 3.59 2.04 -9.22
C PRO A 38 3.79 0.72 -8.46
N VAL A 39 3.83 0.81 -7.13
CA VAL A 39 3.92 -0.33 -6.21
C VAL A 39 3.01 -0.12 -5.00
N LEU A 40 2.36 -1.20 -4.53
CA LEU A 40 1.58 -1.18 -3.29
C LEU A 40 2.42 -1.71 -2.13
N LEU A 41 2.62 -0.88 -1.11
CA LEU A 41 3.32 -1.28 0.11
C LEU A 41 2.42 -2.22 0.95
N PHE A 42 2.92 -3.42 1.21
CA PHE A 42 2.15 -4.46 1.90
C PHE A 42 2.92 -5.05 3.08
N SER A 43 2.70 -4.50 4.26
CA SER A 43 3.35 -4.95 5.51
C SER A 43 2.65 -6.14 6.19
N GLY A 44 1.41 -6.46 5.81
CA GLY A 44 0.57 -7.42 6.52
C GLY A 44 -0.16 -6.84 7.74
N GLY A 45 0.05 -5.56 8.05
CA GLY A 45 -0.71 -4.84 9.09
C GLY A 45 -2.10 -4.41 8.61
N LYS A 46 -2.96 -3.98 9.54
CA LYS A 46 -4.37 -3.64 9.30
C LYS A 46 -4.60 -2.70 8.11
N ASP A 47 -3.77 -1.66 8.03
CA ASP A 47 -3.93 -0.63 7.00
C ASP A 47 -3.53 -1.16 5.62
N SER A 48 -2.43 -1.91 5.54
CA SER A 48 -1.99 -2.53 4.28
C SER A 48 -2.96 -3.61 3.79
N ILE A 49 -3.61 -4.34 4.70
CA ILE A 49 -4.67 -5.30 4.36
C ILE A 49 -5.90 -4.58 3.79
N CYS A 50 -6.29 -3.46 4.39
CA CYS A 50 -7.36 -2.61 3.89
C CYS A 50 -7.03 -2.09 2.48
N MET A 51 -5.81 -1.57 2.28
CA MET A 51 -5.33 -1.10 0.98
C MET A 51 -5.33 -2.19 -0.08
N LEU A 52 -4.88 -3.40 0.27
CA LEU A 52 -4.92 -4.53 -0.65
C LEU A 52 -6.37 -4.87 -1.05
N ARG A 53 -7.30 -4.85 -0.09
CA ARG A 53 -8.73 -5.10 -0.39
C ARG A 53 -9.33 -4.03 -1.29
N LEU A 54 -8.97 -2.77 -1.10
CA LEU A 54 -9.39 -1.67 -1.97
C LEU A 54 -8.81 -1.82 -3.38
N ALA A 55 -7.55 -2.24 -3.50
CA ALA A 55 -6.93 -2.53 -4.79
C ALA A 55 -7.65 -3.68 -5.52
N GLU A 56 -8.00 -4.78 -4.82
CA GLU A 56 -8.83 -5.83 -5.38
C GLU A 56 -10.15 -5.28 -5.95
N LYS A 57 -10.86 -4.45 -5.18
CA LYS A 57 -12.12 -3.85 -5.63
C LYS A 57 -11.92 -2.90 -6.82
N ALA A 58 -10.80 -2.17 -6.84
CA ALA A 58 -10.51 -1.22 -7.90
C ALA A 58 -10.29 -1.87 -9.27
N PHE A 59 -9.65 -3.06 -9.30
CA PHE A 59 -9.17 -3.67 -10.54
C PHE A 59 -9.85 -4.98 -10.93
N ARG A 60 -10.68 -5.57 -10.07
CA ARG A 60 -11.42 -6.77 -10.45
C ARG A 60 -12.32 -6.52 -11.67
N PRO A 61 -12.48 -7.54 -12.52
CA PRO A 61 -11.99 -8.93 -12.43
C PRO A 61 -10.53 -9.12 -12.87
N GLY A 62 -9.84 -8.05 -13.27
CA GLY A 62 -8.44 -8.10 -13.68
C GLY A 62 -7.49 -8.28 -12.51
N LYS A 63 -6.21 -8.49 -12.84
CA LYS A 63 -5.11 -8.47 -11.88
C LYS A 63 -4.76 -7.04 -11.48
N LEU A 64 -4.04 -6.91 -10.36
CA LEU A 64 -3.49 -5.61 -9.97
C LEU A 64 -2.46 -5.15 -11.03
N PRO A 65 -2.52 -3.88 -11.46
CA PRO A 65 -1.56 -3.36 -12.45
C PRO A 65 -0.17 -3.06 -11.85
N PHE A 66 0.04 -3.35 -10.59
CA PHE A 66 1.27 -3.10 -9.85
C PHE A 66 1.56 -4.26 -8.87
N PRO A 67 2.85 -4.50 -8.54
CA PRO A 67 3.22 -5.51 -7.56
C PRO A 67 2.97 -5.05 -6.13
N LEU A 68 3.07 -6.02 -5.20
CA LEU A 68 3.12 -5.80 -3.76
C LEU A 68 4.58 -5.74 -3.32
N LEU A 69 4.94 -4.80 -2.43
CA LEU A 69 6.27 -4.68 -1.84
C LEU A 69 6.19 -4.79 -0.32
N HIS A 70 6.96 -5.71 0.22
CA HIS A 70 7.14 -5.87 1.67
C HIS A 70 8.60 -5.60 2.05
N ILE A 71 8.80 -4.73 3.05
CA ILE A 71 10.11 -4.52 3.66
C ILE A 71 10.18 -5.34 4.94
N ASP A 72 11.00 -6.38 4.92
CA ASP A 72 11.16 -7.30 6.04
C ASP A 72 12.25 -6.80 6.99
N THR A 73 11.89 -6.59 8.25
CA THR A 73 12.84 -6.19 9.31
C THR A 73 13.59 -7.38 9.90
N GLY A 74 13.19 -8.60 9.59
CA GLY A 74 13.65 -9.83 10.26
C GLY A 74 13.01 -10.05 11.64
N HIS A 75 12.17 -9.14 12.12
CA HIS A 75 11.49 -9.19 13.42
C HIS A 75 9.96 -9.30 13.29
N ASN A 76 9.47 -9.63 12.10
CA ASN A 76 8.04 -9.82 11.87
C ASN A 76 7.54 -11.11 12.52
N TYR A 77 6.33 -11.10 13.06
CA TYR A 77 5.69 -12.32 13.54
C TYR A 77 5.51 -13.32 12.40
N LYS A 78 5.75 -14.59 12.68
CA LYS A 78 5.64 -15.67 11.67
C LYS A 78 4.24 -15.74 11.04
N GLU A 79 3.22 -15.45 11.83
CA GLU A 79 1.82 -15.41 11.39
C GLU A 79 1.58 -14.31 10.36
N VAL A 80 2.21 -13.15 10.53
CA VAL A 80 2.13 -12.02 9.58
C VAL A 80 2.80 -12.37 8.26
N VAL A 81 3.96 -13.00 8.32
CA VAL A 81 4.69 -13.46 7.13
C VAL A 81 3.88 -14.53 6.38
N ALA A 82 3.36 -15.54 7.10
CA ALA A 82 2.53 -16.57 6.51
C ALA A 82 1.25 -16.01 5.89
N PHE A 83 0.59 -15.07 6.56
CA PHE A 83 -0.59 -14.39 6.04
C PHE A 83 -0.27 -13.60 4.76
N ARG A 84 0.83 -12.83 4.75
CA ARG A 84 1.31 -12.08 3.58
C ARG A 84 1.47 -12.99 2.36
N ASP A 85 2.22 -14.08 2.54
CA ASP A 85 2.54 -15.01 1.46
C ASP A 85 1.29 -15.73 0.95
N LYS A 86 0.42 -16.17 1.87
CA LYS A 86 -0.87 -16.76 1.56
C LYS A 86 -1.75 -15.81 0.73
N ARG A 87 -1.88 -14.55 1.17
CA ARG A 87 -2.74 -13.58 0.46
C ARG A 87 -2.20 -13.25 -0.93
N ALA A 88 -0.89 -13.05 -1.09
CA ALA A 88 -0.29 -12.80 -2.38
C ALA A 88 -0.51 -14.00 -3.33
N ALA A 89 -0.35 -15.23 -2.84
CA ALA A 89 -0.59 -16.44 -3.62
C ALA A 89 -2.06 -16.62 -4.01
N GLU A 90 -3.00 -16.41 -3.08
CA GLU A 90 -4.45 -16.51 -3.34
C GLU A 90 -4.91 -15.52 -4.43
N LEU A 91 -4.32 -14.33 -4.46
CA LEU A 91 -4.63 -13.31 -5.45
C LEU A 91 -3.88 -13.54 -6.78
N GLY A 92 -2.84 -14.38 -6.77
CA GLY A 92 -1.96 -14.58 -7.91
C GLY A 92 -1.15 -13.32 -8.25
N GLU A 93 -0.85 -12.48 -7.24
CA GLU A 93 -0.15 -11.22 -7.43
C GLU A 93 1.35 -11.35 -7.15
N ARG A 94 2.14 -10.53 -7.83
CA ARG A 94 3.59 -10.49 -7.64
C ARG A 94 3.91 -9.85 -6.30
N LEU A 95 4.55 -10.60 -5.41
CA LEU A 95 5.08 -10.12 -4.14
C LEU A 95 6.60 -9.96 -4.23
N ILE A 96 7.07 -8.76 -3.97
CA ILE A 96 8.50 -8.42 -3.86
C ILE A 96 8.80 -8.26 -2.36
N VAL A 97 9.83 -8.95 -1.89
CA VAL A 97 10.30 -8.83 -0.51
C VAL A 97 11.73 -8.29 -0.53
N ARG A 98 12.00 -7.26 0.26
CA ARG A 98 13.35 -6.77 0.52
C ARG A 98 13.59 -6.73 2.01
N SER A 99 14.77 -7.17 2.42
CA SER A 99 15.14 -7.34 3.83
C SER A 99 16.08 -6.24 4.30
N VAL A 100 15.82 -5.72 5.49
CA VAL A 100 16.76 -4.82 6.19
C VAL A 100 18.09 -5.54 6.47
N GLU A 101 18.08 -6.86 6.67
CA GLU A 101 19.30 -7.66 6.87
C GLU A 101 20.18 -7.64 5.62
N ASP A 102 19.61 -7.69 4.43
CA ASP A 102 20.36 -7.58 3.18
C ASP A 102 20.98 -6.19 3.01
N SER A 103 20.27 -5.13 3.41
CA SER A 103 20.80 -3.77 3.44
C SER A 103 21.93 -3.62 4.45
N MET A 104 21.84 -4.30 5.59
CA MET A 104 22.92 -4.37 6.58
C MET A 104 24.15 -5.12 6.00
N ALA A 105 23.93 -6.24 5.33
CA ALA A 105 25.01 -7.02 4.70
C ALA A 105 25.73 -6.22 3.60
N ARG A 106 25.01 -5.34 2.89
CA ARG A 106 25.59 -4.41 1.91
C ARG A 106 26.28 -3.19 2.54
N GLY A 107 26.09 -2.97 3.85
CA GLY A 107 26.65 -1.82 4.56
C GLY A 107 25.88 -0.50 4.37
N THR A 108 24.70 -0.52 3.75
CA THR A 108 23.84 0.66 3.57
C THR A 108 23.02 0.98 4.83
N VAL A 109 22.80 -0.02 5.67
CA VAL A 109 22.22 0.10 7.00
C VAL A 109 23.26 -0.32 8.05
N VAL A 110 23.55 0.56 9.01
CA VAL A 110 24.43 0.30 10.13
C VAL A 110 23.66 0.54 11.44
N LEU A 111 23.56 -0.49 12.30
CA LEU A 111 22.96 -0.36 13.62
C LEU A 111 23.92 0.37 14.56
N LYS A 112 23.40 1.28 15.37
CA LYS A 112 24.17 2.03 16.37
C LYS A 112 24.59 1.17 17.56
N HIS A 113 23.78 0.18 17.90
CA HIS A 113 24.03 -0.79 18.96
C HIS A 113 23.25 -2.08 18.72
N GLU A 114 23.69 -3.16 19.33
CA GLU A 114 22.97 -4.44 19.32
C GLU A 114 21.58 -4.27 19.98
N GLY A 115 20.52 -4.72 19.28
CA GLY A 115 19.13 -4.58 19.72
C GLY A 115 18.45 -3.26 19.30
N GLU A 116 19.10 -2.40 18.51
CA GLU A 116 18.42 -1.24 17.93
C GLU A 116 17.23 -1.68 17.07
N SER A 117 16.12 -0.93 17.18
CA SER A 117 14.92 -1.20 16.36
C SER A 117 15.22 -1.00 14.88
N ARG A 118 15.04 -2.05 14.10
CA ARG A 118 15.20 -2.03 12.64
C ARG A 118 14.09 -1.27 11.92
N ASN A 119 13.02 -0.88 12.63
CA ASN A 119 11.92 -0.11 12.03
C ASN A 119 12.38 1.23 11.45
N LYS A 120 13.40 1.86 12.04
CA LYS A 120 13.98 3.11 11.52
C LYS A 120 14.70 2.91 10.19
N HIS A 121 15.18 1.71 9.93
CA HIS A 121 16.00 1.40 8.76
C HIS A 121 15.17 0.90 7.57
N GLN A 122 13.86 0.67 7.76
CA GLN A 122 12.96 0.29 6.67
C GLN A 122 12.95 1.32 5.54
N SER A 123 13.12 2.61 5.87
CA SER A 123 13.15 3.67 4.86
C SER A 123 14.32 3.53 3.89
N VAL A 124 15.50 3.15 4.39
CA VAL A 124 16.69 2.93 3.55
C VAL A 124 16.45 1.75 2.60
N THR A 125 16.01 0.62 3.14
CA THR A 125 15.69 -0.58 2.34
C THR A 125 14.57 -0.30 1.32
N LEU A 126 13.58 0.53 1.69
CA LEU A 126 12.52 0.95 0.77
C LEU A 126 13.07 1.79 -0.38
N LEU A 127 13.94 2.76 -0.10
CA LEU A 127 14.58 3.58 -1.14
C LEU A 127 15.43 2.72 -2.09
N GLU A 128 16.22 1.79 -1.55
CA GLU A 128 16.97 0.82 -2.37
C GLU A 128 16.05 0.01 -3.29
N ALA A 129 14.89 -0.44 -2.78
CA ALA A 129 13.91 -1.17 -3.59
C ALA A 129 13.29 -0.29 -4.68
N ILE A 130 12.98 0.98 -4.36
CA ILE A 130 12.47 1.94 -5.33
C ILE A 130 13.45 2.14 -6.47
N GLU A 131 14.73 2.34 -6.17
CA GLU A 131 15.79 2.50 -7.16
C GLU A 131 15.99 1.21 -7.98
N GLU A 132 16.08 0.05 -7.31
CA GLU A 132 16.31 -1.25 -7.96
C GLU A 132 15.23 -1.58 -8.98
N PHE A 133 13.97 -1.32 -8.67
CA PHE A 133 12.83 -1.66 -9.53
C PHE A 133 12.34 -0.47 -10.38
N GLY A 134 12.87 0.72 -10.16
CA GLY A 134 12.45 1.93 -10.87
C GLY A 134 10.99 2.31 -10.58
N PHE A 135 10.54 2.15 -9.33
CA PHE A 135 9.17 2.55 -8.98
C PHE A 135 9.04 4.08 -8.98
N ASP A 136 7.98 4.56 -9.63
CA ASP A 136 7.66 5.99 -9.73
C ASP A 136 6.52 6.42 -8.80
N ALA A 137 5.82 5.48 -8.18
CA ALA A 137 4.83 5.75 -7.14
C ALA A 137 4.74 4.62 -6.12
N CYS A 138 4.67 4.99 -4.83
CA CYS A 138 4.44 4.06 -3.71
C CYS A 138 3.06 4.33 -3.11
N ILE A 139 2.17 3.34 -3.15
CA ILE A 139 0.84 3.41 -2.57
C ILE A 139 0.91 2.83 -1.15
N GLY A 140 0.52 3.61 -0.15
CA GLY A 140 0.51 3.20 1.24
C GLY A 140 -0.75 3.65 1.97
N GLY A 141 -1.12 2.93 3.03
CA GLY A 141 -2.21 3.29 3.92
C GLY A 141 -1.70 4.00 5.17
N ALA A 142 -2.27 5.16 5.47
CA ALA A 142 -1.98 5.89 6.68
C ALA A 142 -3.18 6.77 7.08
N ARG A 143 -3.28 7.05 8.38
CA ARG A 143 -4.27 8.00 8.90
C ARG A 143 -3.55 9.23 9.44
N ARG A 144 -4.10 10.41 9.15
CA ARG A 144 -3.52 11.70 9.60
C ARG A 144 -3.56 11.88 11.11
N ASP A 145 -4.52 11.25 11.77
CA ASP A 145 -4.73 11.32 13.22
C ASP A 145 -3.91 10.29 14.01
N GLU A 146 -3.19 9.41 13.33
CA GLU A 146 -2.41 8.34 13.94
C GLU A 146 -1.04 8.83 14.44
N GLU A 147 -0.42 9.78 13.73
CA GLU A 147 0.91 10.29 14.05
C GLU A 147 1.07 11.75 13.65
N LYS A 148 1.69 12.57 14.53
CA LYS A 148 1.93 14.00 14.27
C LYS A 148 2.69 14.27 12.97
N ALA A 149 3.65 13.43 12.63
CA ALA A 149 4.43 13.57 11.41
C ALA A 149 3.55 13.45 10.15
N ARG A 150 2.47 12.68 10.24
CA ARG A 150 1.53 12.42 9.13
C ARG A 150 0.36 13.40 9.06
N ALA A 151 0.17 14.24 10.09
CA ALA A 151 -0.96 15.18 10.13
C ALA A 151 -1.02 16.15 8.95
N LYS A 152 0.12 16.42 8.31
CA LYS A 152 0.25 17.31 7.14
C LYS A 152 0.27 16.58 5.80
N GLU A 153 0.26 15.25 5.80
CA GLU A 153 0.27 14.48 4.56
C GLU A 153 -1.01 14.70 3.75
N ARG A 154 -0.82 14.79 2.46
CA ARG A 154 -1.90 14.88 1.47
C ARG A 154 -2.14 13.49 0.87
N ILE A 155 -3.15 13.38 0.01
CA ILE A 155 -3.43 12.15 -0.73
C ILE A 155 -2.21 11.78 -1.58
N MET A 156 -1.61 12.74 -2.26
CA MET A 156 -0.38 12.55 -3.03
C MET A 156 0.69 13.51 -2.51
N SER A 157 1.91 13.03 -2.34
CA SER A 157 3.08 13.84 -2.05
C SER A 157 4.19 13.53 -3.05
N PHE A 158 4.76 14.55 -3.63
CA PHE A 158 5.93 14.42 -4.49
C PHE A 158 7.17 14.47 -3.61
N ARG A 159 8.13 13.61 -3.92
CA ARG A 159 9.43 13.55 -3.25
C ARG A 159 10.48 13.87 -4.30
N ASP A 160 11.32 14.84 -4.01
CA ASP A 160 12.49 15.14 -4.82
C ASP A 160 13.56 14.05 -4.59
N GLU A 161 14.43 13.86 -5.59
CA GLU A 161 15.56 12.94 -5.53
C GLU A 161 16.62 13.36 -4.49
#